data_ba32159fcde34f55a7fbb779e0d42fcd
#
_entry.id   ba32159fcde34f55a7fbb779e0d42fcd
#
_cell.length_a   1.000
_cell.length_b   1.000
_cell.length_c   1.000
_cell.angle_alpha   90.00
_cell.angle_beta   90.00
_cell.angle_gamma   90.00
#
_symmetry.space_group_name_H-M   'P 1'
#
loop_
_entity.id
_entity.type
_entity.pdbx_description
1 polymer ?
#
loop_
_entity_poly.entity_id
_entity_poly.type
_entity_poly.pdbx_seq_one_letter_code
_entity_poly.pdbx_strand_id
1 'polypeptide(L)'
;MNAGFGNLGVSVMQFIVPMVVTVGMFAPIVGAPQTAVENGVASQVWLQNAGFIWAPFIVAAAAAAWFGMNDIASARASFAEQAVVFKRKHNWIMCWLYLGTFGSFIGFSAAFPLLMKTLFPAVNALQLAFLGPLVGALSRALTGWLSDRFGGQHVTHYVFLALAAGVLGVLHAVGSFGAGPSFPIFFASFLWLFFWTGVGNASTFQMIPAIVRSDMPRLMPQAADADRHKAAEMESAAIVGFTSAIAAYGGFFIPKAFGDSLKASGDPQMALWIFFAFYISCVATNWAFYGRKSSLLHPPKASIATDAAA
;
A
#
# COMPACT_ATOMS: atom_id res chain seq x y z
N MET A 1 10.66 7.27 -5.51
CA MET A 1 11.52 6.92 -4.35
C MET A 1 10.94 7.41 -3.02
N ASN A 2 10.66 8.69 -2.79
CA ASN A 2 10.20 9.20 -1.49
C ASN A 2 9.02 8.45 -0.87
N ALA A 3 7.96 8.19 -1.64
CA ALA A 3 6.79 7.45 -1.14
C ALA A 3 7.10 5.98 -0.76
N GLY A 4 8.11 5.37 -1.38
CA GLY A 4 8.58 4.02 -1.01
C GLY A 4 9.30 4.02 0.34
N PHE A 5 10.23 4.96 0.53
CA PHE A 5 10.94 5.10 1.80
C PHE A 5 10.03 5.50 2.96
N GLY A 6 8.97 6.29 2.72
CA GLY A 6 7.96 6.59 3.74
C GLY A 6 7.28 5.33 4.31
N ASN A 7 7.09 4.29 3.51
CA ASN A 7 6.51 3.03 3.96
C ASN A 7 7.43 2.21 4.87
N LEU A 8 8.76 2.47 4.90
CA LEU A 8 9.68 1.82 5.83
C LEU A 8 9.30 2.08 7.30
N GLY A 9 8.65 3.19 7.59
CA GLY A 9 8.16 3.49 8.94
C GLY A 9 7.29 2.39 9.53
N VAL A 10 6.49 1.70 8.71
CA VAL A 10 5.65 0.58 9.16
C VAL A 10 6.51 -0.58 9.67
N SER A 11 7.57 -0.93 8.94
CA SER A 11 8.50 -1.97 9.33
C SER A 11 9.31 -1.58 10.58
N VAL A 12 9.79 -0.34 10.63
CA VAL A 12 10.53 0.20 11.78
C VAL A 12 9.67 0.17 13.04
N MET A 13 8.38 0.57 12.94
CA MET A 13 7.45 0.48 14.07
C MET A 13 7.25 -0.96 14.54
N GLN A 14 7.03 -1.90 13.63
CA GLN A 14 6.83 -3.31 13.98
C GLN A 14 8.08 -3.95 14.59
N PHE A 15 9.25 -3.45 14.26
CA PHE A 15 10.51 -3.90 14.86
C PHE A 15 10.76 -3.27 16.24
N ILE A 16 10.56 -1.95 16.38
CA ILE A 16 10.90 -1.22 17.60
C ILE A 16 9.86 -1.37 18.70
N VAL A 17 8.55 -1.33 18.36
CA VAL A 17 7.47 -1.33 19.34
C VAL A 17 7.54 -2.52 20.31
N PRO A 18 7.73 -3.79 19.87
CA PRO A 18 7.88 -4.92 20.79
C PRO A 18 9.03 -4.77 21.79
N MET A 19 10.10 -4.07 21.41
CA MET A 19 11.25 -3.85 22.27
C MET A 19 10.96 -2.77 23.33
N VAL A 20 10.35 -1.66 22.94
CA VAL A 20 10.13 -0.52 23.85
C VAL A 20 9.00 -0.74 24.85
N VAL A 21 8.02 -1.58 24.53
CA VAL A 21 6.93 -1.89 25.46
C VAL A 21 7.39 -2.72 26.67
N THR A 22 8.55 -3.38 26.59
CA THR A 22 9.14 -4.15 27.69
C THR A 22 10.07 -3.33 28.59
N VAL A 23 10.35 -2.06 28.21
CA VAL A 23 11.32 -1.22 28.92
C VAL A 23 10.61 -0.23 29.82
N GLY A 24 10.91 -0.29 31.12
CA GLY A 24 10.37 0.64 32.13
C GLY A 24 11.02 2.02 32.18
N MET A 25 11.94 2.37 31.25
CA MET A 25 12.68 3.63 31.25
C MET A 25 11.79 4.88 31.27
N PHE A 26 10.64 4.82 30.61
CA PHE A 26 9.70 5.94 30.55
C PHE A 26 8.60 5.88 31.62
N ALA A 27 8.62 4.92 32.52
CA ALA A 27 7.61 4.75 33.58
C ALA A 27 7.31 6.03 34.38
N PRO A 28 8.29 6.89 34.73
CA PRO A 28 8.01 8.15 35.43
C PRO A 28 7.10 9.12 34.65
N ILE A 29 7.06 9.00 33.32
CA ILE A 29 6.29 9.89 32.45
C ILE A 29 4.99 9.19 31.98
N VAL A 30 5.10 7.92 31.60
CA VAL A 30 4.00 7.18 30.96
C VAL A 30 3.13 6.39 31.94
N GLY A 31 3.56 6.28 33.22
CA GLY A 31 2.82 5.61 34.28
C GLY A 31 3.13 4.13 34.49
N ALA A 32 2.29 3.45 35.25
CA ALA A 32 2.48 2.07 35.67
C ALA A 32 2.39 1.06 34.51
N PRO A 33 3.11 -0.08 34.62
CA PRO A 33 3.00 -1.17 33.65
C PRO A 33 1.65 -1.87 33.73
N GLN A 34 1.29 -2.53 32.66
CA GLN A 34 0.19 -3.49 32.59
C GLN A 34 0.77 -4.91 32.70
N THR A 35 0.03 -5.82 33.33
CA THR A 35 0.43 -7.23 33.36
C THR A 35 -0.07 -7.92 32.11
N ALA A 36 0.83 -8.37 31.26
CA ALA A 36 0.53 -9.25 30.13
C ALA A 36 0.88 -10.70 30.51
N VAL A 37 -0.04 -11.61 30.24
CA VAL A 37 0.20 -13.04 30.42
C VAL A 37 0.36 -13.70 29.05
N GLU A 38 1.54 -14.22 28.77
CA GLU A 38 1.84 -14.91 27.53
C GLU A 38 2.41 -16.30 27.85
N ASN A 39 1.77 -17.36 27.33
CA ASN A 39 2.12 -18.78 27.59
C ASN A 39 2.20 -19.12 29.11
N GLY A 40 1.34 -18.52 29.93
CA GLY A 40 1.31 -18.74 31.38
C GLY A 40 2.38 -17.94 32.17
N VAL A 41 3.21 -17.16 31.51
CA VAL A 41 4.20 -16.29 32.14
C VAL A 41 3.69 -14.86 32.20
N ALA A 42 3.57 -14.31 33.41
CA ALA A 42 3.19 -12.93 33.61
C ALA A 42 4.42 -12.01 33.40
N SER A 43 4.29 -11.03 32.53
CA SER A 43 5.30 -10.01 32.26
C SER A 43 4.72 -8.61 32.43
N GLN A 44 5.55 -7.66 32.85
CA GLN A 44 5.15 -6.25 32.89
C GLN A 44 5.45 -5.58 31.57
N VAL A 45 4.44 -4.90 31.00
CA VAL A 45 4.54 -4.20 29.74
C VAL A 45 3.98 -2.79 29.86
N TRP A 46 4.66 -1.85 29.22
CA TRP A 46 4.25 -0.44 29.11
C TRP A 46 3.72 -0.19 27.70
N LEU A 47 2.47 -0.58 27.41
CA LEU A 47 1.88 -0.43 26.06
C LEU A 47 1.87 1.03 25.59
N GLN A 48 1.77 1.99 26.51
CA GLN A 48 1.84 3.42 26.23
C GLN A 48 3.16 3.85 25.59
N ASN A 49 4.27 3.12 25.83
CA ASN A 49 5.55 3.38 25.18
C ASN A 49 5.48 3.25 23.66
N ALA A 50 4.58 2.41 23.14
CA ALA A 50 4.38 2.24 21.70
C ALA A 50 4.03 3.56 20.98
N GLY A 51 3.27 4.44 21.64
CA GLY A 51 2.98 5.78 21.11
C GLY A 51 3.99 6.84 21.56
N PHE A 52 4.40 6.80 22.85
CA PHE A 52 5.21 7.83 23.45
C PHE A 52 6.59 7.98 22.81
N ILE A 53 7.22 6.87 22.38
CA ILE A 53 8.54 6.90 21.74
C ILE A 53 8.56 7.75 20.45
N TRP A 54 7.42 7.88 19.77
CA TRP A 54 7.33 8.65 18.52
C TRP A 54 7.12 10.13 18.74
N ALA A 55 6.68 10.55 19.94
CA ALA A 55 6.37 11.96 20.22
C ALA A 55 7.56 12.90 19.94
N PRO A 56 8.81 12.62 20.40
CA PRO A 56 9.94 13.51 20.10
C PRO A 56 10.28 13.56 18.61
N PHE A 57 10.13 12.46 17.88
CA PHE A 57 10.36 12.44 16.42
C PHE A 57 9.30 13.23 15.67
N ILE A 58 8.04 13.16 16.10
CA ILE A 58 6.93 13.94 15.52
C ILE A 58 7.16 15.43 15.77
N VAL A 59 7.53 15.81 17.00
CA VAL A 59 7.85 17.20 17.33
C VAL A 59 9.04 17.71 16.53
N ALA A 60 10.10 16.90 16.42
CA ALA A 60 11.27 17.26 15.61
C ALA A 60 10.92 17.42 14.12
N ALA A 61 10.11 16.51 13.56
CA ALA A 61 9.65 16.62 12.18
C ALA A 61 8.77 17.86 11.95
N ALA A 62 7.87 18.17 12.89
CA ALA A 62 7.04 19.37 12.84
C ALA A 62 7.90 20.65 12.91
N ALA A 63 8.90 20.70 13.79
CA ALA A 63 9.83 21.81 13.88
C ALA A 63 10.67 21.95 12.59
N ALA A 64 11.18 20.84 12.06
CA ALA A 64 11.93 20.83 10.79
C ALA A 64 11.07 21.34 9.63
N ALA A 65 9.79 20.96 9.56
CA ALA A 65 8.87 21.46 8.56
C ALA A 65 8.59 22.96 8.74
N TRP A 66 8.36 23.39 9.98
CA TRP A 66 8.05 24.78 10.30
C TRP A 66 9.20 25.75 9.95
N PHE A 67 10.43 25.37 10.27
CA PHE A 67 11.61 26.22 10.06
C PHE A 67 12.31 26.01 8.72
N GLY A 68 12.15 24.83 8.10
CA GLY A 68 12.90 24.45 6.90
C GLY A 68 12.08 24.35 5.62
N MET A 69 10.73 24.41 5.70
CA MET A 69 9.89 24.33 4.50
C MET A 69 9.19 25.66 4.20
N ASN A 70 9.03 25.95 2.91
CA ASN A 70 8.31 27.14 2.45
C ASN A 70 6.95 26.73 1.88
N ASP A 71 5.94 27.56 2.10
CA ASP A 71 4.63 27.44 1.46
C ASP A 71 4.74 27.66 -0.05
N ILE A 72 4.27 26.69 -0.82
CA ILE A 72 4.21 26.80 -2.28
C ILE A 72 2.86 27.41 -2.65
N ALA A 73 2.87 28.71 -2.98
CA ALA A 73 1.65 29.47 -3.30
C ALA A 73 0.85 28.84 -4.48
N SER A 74 1.54 28.27 -5.47
CA SER A 74 0.92 27.60 -6.63
C SER A 74 0.26 26.25 -6.30
N ALA A 75 0.52 25.66 -5.12
CA ALA A 75 -0.07 24.39 -4.69
C ALA A 75 -1.38 24.58 -3.91
N ARG A 76 -1.86 25.81 -3.75
CA ARG A 76 -3.13 26.11 -3.07
C ARG A 76 -4.29 25.85 -4.03
N ALA A 77 -5.00 24.76 -3.84
CA ALA A 77 -6.25 24.49 -4.53
C ALA A 77 -7.41 24.47 -3.53
N SER A 78 -8.53 25.11 -3.87
CA SER A 78 -9.74 25.06 -3.05
C SER A 78 -10.37 23.66 -3.08
N PHE A 79 -11.19 23.35 -2.07
CA PHE A 79 -11.93 22.09 -2.07
C PHE A 79 -12.82 21.94 -3.32
N ALA A 80 -13.43 23.03 -3.79
CA ALA A 80 -14.29 23.01 -4.98
C ALA A 80 -13.50 22.65 -6.25
N GLU A 81 -12.27 23.16 -6.40
CA GLU A 81 -11.39 22.82 -7.51
C GLU A 81 -10.95 21.35 -7.45
N GLN A 82 -10.68 20.82 -6.26
CA GLN A 82 -10.31 19.43 -6.09
C GLN A 82 -11.51 18.48 -6.24
N ALA A 83 -12.74 18.92 -5.91
CA ALA A 83 -13.95 18.11 -5.98
C ALA A 83 -14.31 17.63 -7.41
N VAL A 84 -13.67 18.20 -8.44
CA VAL A 84 -13.83 17.74 -9.83
C VAL A 84 -13.47 16.26 -10.00
N VAL A 85 -12.57 15.73 -9.16
CA VAL A 85 -12.13 14.32 -9.23
C VAL A 85 -13.28 13.33 -8.98
N PHE A 86 -14.30 13.71 -8.21
CA PHE A 86 -15.47 12.87 -7.96
C PHE A 86 -16.30 12.59 -9.24
N LYS A 87 -16.21 13.47 -10.23
CA LYS A 87 -16.86 13.31 -11.54
C LYS A 87 -16.05 12.45 -12.51
N ARG A 88 -14.78 12.17 -12.19
CA ARG A 88 -13.89 11.39 -13.05
C ARG A 88 -14.05 9.90 -12.79
N LYS A 89 -14.47 9.15 -13.80
CA LYS A 89 -14.61 7.69 -13.66
C LYS A 89 -13.27 7.00 -13.35
N HIS A 90 -12.16 7.53 -13.89
CA HIS A 90 -10.82 7.00 -13.64
C HIS A 90 -10.40 7.15 -12.17
N ASN A 91 -10.91 8.15 -11.45
CA ASN A 91 -10.70 8.27 -10.01
C ASN A 91 -11.23 7.04 -9.25
N TRP A 92 -12.47 6.63 -9.52
CA TRP A 92 -13.09 5.47 -8.86
C TRP A 92 -12.44 4.14 -9.24
N ILE A 93 -12.05 4.00 -10.52
CA ILE A 93 -11.30 2.82 -10.99
C ILE A 93 -9.95 2.74 -10.27
N MET A 94 -9.24 3.86 -10.16
CA MET A 94 -7.96 3.90 -9.44
C MET A 94 -8.12 3.67 -7.95
N CYS A 95 -9.22 4.12 -7.31
CA CYS A 95 -9.54 3.76 -5.93
C CYS A 95 -9.61 2.24 -5.75
N TRP A 96 -10.28 1.53 -6.67
CA TRP A 96 -10.40 0.07 -6.64
C TRP A 96 -9.05 -0.62 -6.79
N LEU A 97 -8.27 -0.22 -7.78
CA LEU A 97 -6.94 -0.80 -8.04
C LEU A 97 -5.94 -0.44 -6.91
N TYR A 98 -5.98 0.78 -6.41
CA TYR A 98 -5.05 1.21 -5.37
C TYR A 98 -5.41 0.61 -3.99
N LEU A 99 -6.70 0.34 -3.74
CA LEU A 99 -7.12 -0.46 -2.60
C LEU A 99 -6.51 -1.87 -2.68
N GLY A 100 -6.44 -2.46 -3.87
CA GLY A 100 -5.83 -3.77 -4.12
C GLY A 100 -4.30 -3.81 -3.93
N THR A 101 -3.61 -2.69 -4.05
CA THR A 101 -2.15 -2.62 -3.88
C THR A 101 -1.78 -1.98 -2.54
N PHE A 102 -2.03 -0.68 -2.38
CA PHE A 102 -1.68 0.04 -1.16
C PHE A 102 -2.54 -0.39 0.04
N GLY A 103 -3.85 -0.58 -0.18
CA GLY A 103 -4.75 -1.08 0.87
C GLY A 103 -4.33 -2.46 1.37
N SER A 104 -3.92 -3.36 0.45
CA SER A 104 -3.40 -4.68 0.81
C SER A 104 -2.08 -4.59 1.58
N PHE A 105 -1.17 -3.70 1.18
CA PHE A 105 0.08 -3.48 1.92
C PHE A 105 -0.19 -3.09 3.38
N ILE A 106 -1.03 -2.06 3.59
CA ILE A 106 -1.37 -1.60 4.94
C ILE A 106 -2.13 -2.67 5.72
N GLY A 107 -3.14 -3.29 5.09
CA GLY A 107 -3.99 -4.28 5.73
C GLY A 107 -3.25 -5.56 6.11
N PHE A 108 -2.39 -6.07 5.23
CA PHE A 108 -1.53 -7.22 5.57
C PHE A 108 -0.49 -6.85 6.62
N SER A 109 0.07 -5.64 6.58
CA SER A 109 0.98 -5.19 7.64
C SER A 109 0.33 -5.22 9.01
N ALA A 110 -0.95 -4.83 9.11
CA ALA A 110 -1.69 -4.86 10.37
C ALA A 110 -2.12 -6.28 10.79
N ALA A 111 -2.48 -7.14 9.83
CA ALA A 111 -3.00 -8.48 10.11
C ALA A 111 -1.90 -9.54 10.32
N PHE A 112 -0.75 -9.41 9.68
CA PHE A 112 0.29 -10.43 9.61
C PHE A 112 0.81 -10.89 10.99
N PRO A 113 1.14 -9.99 11.95
CA PRO A 113 1.56 -10.39 13.29
C PRO A 113 0.49 -11.21 14.01
N LEU A 114 -0.78 -10.80 13.90
CA LEU A 114 -1.91 -11.50 14.51
C LEU A 114 -2.08 -12.91 13.93
N LEU A 115 -2.04 -13.04 12.60
CA LEU A 115 -2.17 -14.34 11.93
C LEU A 115 -1.04 -15.29 12.31
N MET A 116 0.21 -14.81 12.36
CA MET A 116 1.33 -15.63 12.81
C MET A 116 1.12 -16.12 14.25
N LYS A 117 0.73 -15.22 15.16
CA LYS A 117 0.51 -15.58 16.57
C LYS A 117 -0.63 -16.56 16.74
N THR A 118 -1.71 -16.42 15.96
CA THR A 118 -2.92 -17.26 16.08
C THR A 118 -2.74 -18.64 15.43
N LEU A 119 -2.15 -18.69 14.24
CA LEU A 119 -2.04 -19.93 13.46
C LEU A 119 -0.78 -20.73 13.79
N PHE A 120 0.28 -20.08 14.23
CA PHE A 120 1.59 -20.68 14.51
C PHE A 120 2.14 -20.21 15.87
N PRO A 121 1.50 -20.54 16.98
CA PRO A 121 1.84 -20.04 18.31
C PRO A 121 3.27 -20.42 18.78
N ALA A 122 3.86 -21.46 18.20
CA ALA A 122 5.24 -21.87 18.46
C ALA A 122 6.29 -20.91 17.85
N VAL A 123 5.88 -20.02 16.93
CA VAL A 123 6.79 -19.09 16.25
C VAL A 123 6.74 -17.73 16.96
N ASN A 124 7.91 -17.13 17.17
CA ASN A 124 7.97 -15.76 17.70
C ASN A 124 7.59 -14.75 16.61
N ALA A 125 6.29 -14.45 16.52
CA ALA A 125 5.73 -13.52 15.54
C ALA A 125 6.36 -12.12 15.62
N LEU A 126 6.70 -11.64 16.82
CA LEU A 126 7.24 -10.29 17.05
C LEU A 126 8.62 -10.10 16.40
N GLN A 127 9.40 -11.19 16.29
CA GLN A 127 10.73 -11.14 15.68
C GLN A 127 10.71 -11.18 14.14
N LEU A 128 9.62 -11.63 13.53
CA LEU A 128 9.52 -11.87 12.09
C LEU A 128 8.54 -10.93 11.37
N ALA A 129 7.57 -10.36 12.10
CA ALA A 129 6.49 -9.59 11.51
C ALA A 129 6.96 -8.39 10.68
N PHE A 130 8.00 -7.70 11.14
CA PHE A 130 8.54 -6.51 10.45
C PHE A 130 9.10 -6.81 9.04
N LEU A 131 9.48 -8.07 8.77
CA LEU A 131 10.06 -8.46 7.48
C LEU A 131 9.06 -8.31 6.33
N GLY A 132 7.78 -8.56 6.59
CA GLY A 132 6.73 -8.36 5.58
C GLY A 132 6.69 -6.92 5.05
N PRO A 133 6.35 -5.93 5.89
CA PRO A 133 6.35 -4.52 5.48
C PRO A 133 7.71 -4.03 4.96
N LEU A 134 8.83 -4.56 5.48
CA LEU A 134 10.18 -4.24 4.97
C LEU A 134 10.30 -4.61 3.50
N VAL A 135 9.98 -5.85 3.15
CA VAL A 135 10.02 -6.33 1.76
C VAL A 135 9.11 -5.49 0.87
N GLY A 136 7.88 -5.18 1.31
CA GLY A 136 6.95 -4.37 0.54
C GLY A 136 7.41 -2.92 0.35
N ALA A 137 8.00 -2.31 1.37
CA ALA A 137 8.52 -0.94 1.28
C ALA A 137 9.76 -0.87 0.35
N LEU A 138 10.68 -1.82 0.48
CA LEU A 138 11.86 -1.90 -0.38
C LEU A 138 11.48 -2.19 -1.83
N SER A 139 10.57 -3.14 -2.07
CA SER A 139 10.11 -3.43 -3.43
C SER A 139 9.47 -2.20 -4.08
N ARG A 140 8.63 -1.45 -3.35
CA ARG A 140 8.07 -0.18 -3.85
C ARG A 140 9.13 0.83 -4.24
N ALA A 141 10.18 0.99 -3.42
CA ALA A 141 11.25 1.95 -3.66
C ALA A 141 12.12 1.56 -4.86
N LEU A 142 12.38 0.27 -5.01
CA LEU A 142 13.35 -0.26 -5.97
C LEU A 142 12.77 -0.63 -7.33
N THR A 143 11.45 -0.86 -7.44
CA THR A 143 10.84 -1.41 -8.67
C THR A 143 10.07 -0.38 -9.51
N GLY A 144 10.11 0.91 -9.16
CA GLY A 144 9.41 1.96 -9.92
C GLY A 144 9.80 1.99 -11.41
N TRP A 145 11.06 1.69 -11.72
CA TRP A 145 11.57 1.62 -13.09
C TRP A 145 10.89 0.56 -13.97
N LEU A 146 10.28 -0.49 -13.36
CA LEU A 146 9.52 -1.48 -14.13
C LEU A 146 8.34 -0.82 -14.86
N SER A 147 7.63 0.06 -14.16
CA SER A 147 6.48 0.77 -14.74
C SER A 147 6.90 1.77 -15.80
N ASP A 148 8.07 2.41 -15.64
CA ASP A 148 8.64 3.31 -16.65
C ASP A 148 9.02 2.55 -17.92
N ARG A 149 9.53 1.32 -17.77
CA ARG A 149 9.99 0.50 -18.91
C ARG A 149 8.88 -0.27 -19.60
N PHE A 150 7.98 -0.88 -18.85
CA PHE A 150 6.95 -1.81 -19.38
C PHE A 150 5.55 -1.21 -19.42
N GLY A 151 5.35 -0.01 -18.85
CA GLY A 151 4.06 0.64 -18.71
C GLY A 151 3.30 0.18 -17.46
N GLY A 152 2.80 1.16 -16.69
CA GLY A 152 2.16 0.91 -15.41
C GLY A 152 0.99 -0.08 -15.47
N GLN A 153 0.16 -0.02 -16.55
CA GLN A 153 -0.98 -0.92 -16.72
C GLN A 153 -0.59 -2.39 -16.89
N HIS A 154 0.51 -2.68 -17.61
CA HIS A 154 0.98 -4.05 -17.78
C HIS A 154 1.57 -4.59 -16.47
N VAL A 155 2.41 -3.80 -15.81
CA VAL A 155 2.97 -4.17 -14.51
C VAL A 155 1.84 -4.42 -13.50
N THR A 156 0.86 -3.53 -13.41
CA THR A 156 -0.28 -3.67 -12.51
C THR A 156 -1.11 -4.93 -12.82
N HIS A 157 -1.24 -5.32 -14.08
CA HIS A 157 -1.93 -6.55 -14.46
C HIS A 157 -1.25 -7.79 -13.88
N TYR A 158 0.05 -7.91 -14.08
CA TYR A 158 0.83 -9.04 -13.54
C TYR A 158 0.93 -9.01 -12.01
N VAL A 159 0.95 -7.83 -11.41
CA VAL A 159 0.89 -7.67 -9.95
C VAL A 159 -0.35 -8.33 -9.38
N PHE A 160 -1.53 -8.07 -9.92
CA PHE A 160 -2.76 -8.68 -9.40
C PHE A 160 -2.84 -10.19 -9.62
N LEU A 161 -2.30 -10.69 -10.73
CA LEU A 161 -2.15 -12.15 -10.92
C LEU A 161 -1.21 -12.77 -9.88
N ALA A 162 -0.08 -12.11 -9.60
CA ALA A 162 0.88 -12.56 -8.61
C ALA A 162 0.32 -12.49 -7.17
N LEU A 163 -0.51 -11.46 -6.87
CA LEU A 163 -1.21 -11.35 -5.59
C LEU A 163 -2.25 -12.47 -5.44
N ALA A 164 -3.02 -12.77 -6.48
CA ALA A 164 -3.96 -13.89 -6.47
C ALA A 164 -3.22 -15.23 -6.25
N ALA A 165 -2.09 -15.46 -6.91
CA ALA A 165 -1.25 -16.63 -6.69
C ALA A 165 -0.70 -16.68 -5.25
N GLY A 166 -0.28 -15.55 -4.69
CA GLY A 166 0.16 -15.45 -3.30
C GLY A 166 -0.92 -15.85 -2.30
N VAL A 167 -2.17 -15.41 -2.54
CA VAL A 167 -3.31 -15.82 -1.70
C VAL A 167 -3.55 -17.33 -1.77
N LEU A 168 -3.44 -17.96 -2.96
CA LEU A 168 -3.51 -19.42 -3.09
C LEU A 168 -2.39 -20.11 -2.32
N GLY A 169 -1.17 -19.52 -2.30
CA GLY A 169 -0.06 -20.00 -1.49
C GLY A 169 -0.37 -19.93 0.01
N VAL A 170 -1.00 -18.87 0.50
CA VAL A 170 -1.44 -18.77 1.91
C VAL A 170 -2.55 -19.78 2.20
N LEU A 171 -3.54 -19.95 1.31
CA LEU A 171 -4.59 -20.97 1.43
C LEU A 171 -3.98 -22.38 1.53
N HIS A 172 -3.00 -22.69 0.71
CA HIS A 172 -2.27 -23.96 0.82
C HIS A 172 -1.57 -24.09 2.17
N ALA A 173 -0.90 -23.05 2.63
CA ALA A 173 -0.15 -23.03 3.88
C ALA A 173 -1.01 -23.19 5.14
N VAL A 174 -2.30 -22.80 5.09
CA VAL A 174 -3.25 -23.00 6.21
C VAL A 174 -4.05 -24.29 6.11
N GLY A 175 -3.74 -25.16 5.14
CA GLY A 175 -4.32 -26.49 5.03
C GLY A 175 -5.58 -26.58 4.18
N SER A 176 -5.97 -25.53 3.44
CA SER A 176 -7.20 -25.52 2.64
C SER A 176 -7.26 -26.61 1.55
N PHE A 177 -6.13 -27.15 1.12
CA PHE A 177 -6.04 -28.17 0.06
C PHE A 177 -5.63 -29.55 0.59
N GLY A 178 -5.91 -29.84 1.90
CA GLY A 178 -5.68 -31.13 2.50
C GLY A 178 -4.25 -31.39 3.00
N ALA A 179 -3.32 -30.48 2.79
CA ALA A 179 -2.00 -30.51 3.43
C ALA A 179 -2.12 -29.94 4.87
N GLY A 180 -1.28 -30.42 5.80
CA GLY A 180 -1.22 -29.84 7.14
C GLY A 180 -0.69 -28.40 7.11
N PRO A 181 -1.00 -27.57 8.15
CA PRO A 181 -0.50 -26.21 8.24
C PRO A 181 1.04 -26.16 8.19
N SER A 182 1.59 -25.21 7.41
CA SER A 182 3.04 -25.05 7.22
C SER A 182 3.48 -23.61 7.37
N PHE A 183 4.20 -23.29 8.45
CA PHE A 183 4.72 -21.95 8.69
C PHE A 183 5.69 -21.47 7.59
N PRO A 184 6.66 -22.25 7.10
CA PRO A 184 7.57 -21.80 6.04
C PRO A 184 6.84 -21.37 4.76
N ILE A 185 5.82 -22.13 4.34
CA ILE A 185 5.01 -21.80 3.15
C ILE A 185 4.16 -20.58 3.43
N PHE A 186 3.55 -20.48 4.61
CA PHE A 186 2.78 -19.30 5.04
C PHE A 186 3.63 -18.03 4.99
N PHE A 187 4.80 -18.08 5.61
CA PHE A 187 5.70 -16.94 5.69
C PHE A 187 6.20 -16.51 4.31
N ALA A 188 6.66 -17.47 3.49
CA ALA A 188 7.10 -17.20 2.13
C ALA A 188 5.98 -16.61 1.25
N SER A 189 4.75 -17.13 1.39
CA SER A 189 3.59 -16.61 0.66
C SER A 189 3.22 -15.19 1.09
N PHE A 190 3.33 -14.86 2.38
CA PHE A 190 3.15 -13.47 2.83
C PHE A 190 4.26 -12.54 2.37
N LEU A 191 5.53 -12.96 2.39
CA LEU A 191 6.62 -12.17 1.80
C LEU A 191 6.41 -11.94 0.29
N TRP A 192 5.91 -12.93 -0.43
CA TRP A 192 5.49 -12.79 -1.83
C TRP A 192 4.38 -11.74 -1.99
N LEU A 193 3.33 -11.80 -1.16
CA LEU A 193 2.26 -10.80 -1.16
C LEU A 193 2.81 -9.40 -0.87
N PHE A 194 3.67 -9.24 0.14
CA PHE A 194 4.28 -7.95 0.44
C PHE A 194 5.15 -7.43 -0.70
N PHE A 195 5.96 -8.27 -1.32
CA PHE A 195 6.77 -7.89 -2.47
C PHE A 195 5.89 -7.34 -3.59
N TRP A 196 4.87 -8.08 -3.99
CA TRP A 196 4.01 -7.66 -5.10
C TRP A 196 3.07 -6.51 -4.74
N THR A 197 2.65 -6.36 -3.50
CA THR A 197 1.95 -5.12 -3.08
C THR A 197 2.85 -3.90 -3.21
N GLY A 198 4.13 -4.00 -2.92
CA GLY A 198 5.09 -2.92 -3.11
C GLY A 198 5.29 -2.54 -4.57
N VAL A 199 5.50 -3.54 -5.45
CA VAL A 199 5.58 -3.34 -6.91
C VAL A 199 4.28 -2.69 -7.43
N GLY A 200 3.13 -3.20 -6.99
CA GLY A 200 1.81 -2.68 -7.35
C GLY A 200 1.59 -1.25 -6.86
N ASN A 201 2.06 -0.92 -5.68
CA ASN A 201 2.03 0.45 -5.16
C ASN A 201 2.78 1.44 -6.06
N ALA A 202 3.94 1.04 -6.58
CA ALA A 202 4.70 1.87 -7.51
C ALA A 202 3.95 2.01 -8.84
N SER A 203 3.47 0.91 -9.41
CA SER A 203 2.84 0.91 -10.74
C SER A 203 1.49 1.65 -10.76
N THR A 204 0.60 1.39 -9.79
CA THR A 204 -0.71 2.08 -9.73
C THR A 204 -0.56 3.57 -9.44
N PHE A 205 0.39 3.96 -8.58
CA PHE A 205 0.67 5.36 -8.33
C PHE A 205 1.12 6.11 -9.59
N GLN A 206 2.00 5.50 -10.40
CA GLN A 206 2.49 6.09 -11.65
C GLN A 206 1.42 6.13 -12.77
N MET A 207 0.43 5.23 -12.73
CA MET A 207 -0.67 5.24 -13.68
C MET A 207 -1.53 6.51 -13.59
N ILE A 208 -1.73 7.08 -12.39
CA ILE A 208 -2.63 8.21 -12.17
C ILE A 208 -2.24 9.42 -13.03
N PRO A 209 -1.03 9.98 -12.95
CA PRO A 209 -0.64 11.11 -13.79
C PRO A 209 -0.67 10.80 -15.29
N ALA A 210 -0.33 9.55 -15.67
CA ALA A 210 -0.36 9.15 -17.07
C ALA A 210 -1.78 9.14 -17.65
N ILE A 211 -2.75 8.62 -16.88
CA ILE A 211 -4.17 8.59 -17.26
C ILE A 211 -4.72 10.02 -17.37
N VAL A 212 -4.47 10.86 -16.35
CA VAL A 212 -4.97 12.23 -16.36
C VAL A 212 -4.43 13.03 -17.53
N ARG A 213 -3.13 12.95 -17.80
CA ARG A 213 -2.52 13.62 -18.97
C ARG A 213 -3.13 13.15 -20.29
N SER A 214 -3.42 11.85 -20.43
CA SER A 214 -4.01 11.31 -21.65
C SER A 214 -5.46 11.77 -21.88
N ASP A 215 -6.18 12.12 -20.82
CA ASP A 215 -7.57 12.61 -20.90
C ASP A 215 -7.67 14.13 -21.12
N MET A 216 -6.64 14.93 -20.80
CA MET A 216 -6.68 16.39 -20.87
C MET A 216 -7.00 16.95 -22.26
N PRO A 217 -6.44 16.45 -23.38
CA PRO A 217 -6.80 16.95 -24.72
C PRO A 217 -8.30 16.80 -25.03
N ARG A 218 -8.93 15.79 -24.45
CA ARG A 218 -10.35 15.50 -24.60
C ARG A 218 -11.23 16.36 -23.69
N LEU A 219 -10.73 16.70 -22.49
CA LEU A 219 -11.45 17.49 -21.50
C LEU A 219 -11.33 18.98 -21.74
N MET A 220 -10.22 19.41 -22.33
CA MET A 220 -9.88 20.81 -22.61
C MET A 220 -9.40 20.99 -24.07
N PRO A 221 -10.26 20.73 -25.08
CA PRO A 221 -9.83 20.67 -26.48
C PRO A 221 -9.27 21.97 -27.01
N GLN A 222 -9.74 23.12 -26.48
CA GLN A 222 -9.34 24.45 -26.95
C GLN A 222 -8.26 25.11 -26.08
N ALA A 223 -7.84 24.49 -24.96
CA ALA A 223 -6.82 25.06 -24.09
C ALA A 223 -5.42 24.88 -24.69
N ALA A 224 -4.50 25.79 -24.34
CA ALA A 224 -3.09 25.67 -24.68
C ALA A 224 -2.46 24.46 -23.95
N ASP A 225 -1.40 23.89 -24.52
CA ASP A 225 -0.74 22.71 -23.92
C ASP A 225 -0.18 22.98 -22.53
N ALA A 226 0.29 24.21 -22.28
CA ALA A 226 0.74 24.62 -20.95
C ALA A 226 -0.38 24.59 -19.89
N ASP A 227 -1.60 25.02 -20.27
CA ASP A 227 -2.76 25.03 -19.39
C ASP A 227 -3.25 23.59 -19.13
N ARG A 228 -3.25 22.75 -20.16
CA ARG A 228 -3.54 21.29 -20.02
C ARG A 228 -2.58 20.62 -19.08
N HIS A 229 -1.29 20.94 -19.18
CA HIS A 229 -0.25 20.37 -18.33
C HIS A 229 -0.47 20.75 -16.87
N LYS A 230 -0.69 22.02 -16.60
CA LYS A 230 -0.98 22.55 -15.26
C LYS A 230 -2.26 21.95 -14.67
N ALA A 231 -3.33 21.85 -15.47
CA ALA A 231 -4.57 21.22 -15.05
C ALA A 231 -4.36 19.71 -14.73
N ALA A 232 -3.57 18.99 -15.56
CA ALA A 232 -3.24 17.60 -15.34
C ALA A 232 -2.47 17.38 -14.04
N GLU A 233 -1.53 18.25 -13.70
CA GLU A 233 -0.78 18.16 -12.45
C GLU A 233 -1.68 18.35 -11.23
N MET A 234 -2.53 19.37 -11.23
CA MET A 234 -3.46 19.66 -10.14
C MET A 234 -4.47 18.53 -9.95
N GLU A 235 -5.08 18.06 -11.05
CA GLU A 235 -6.06 16.96 -10.99
C GLU A 235 -5.39 15.63 -10.58
N SER A 236 -4.19 15.35 -11.05
CA SER A 236 -3.42 14.16 -10.64
C SER A 236 -3.12 14.18 -9.15
N ALA A 237 -2.71 15.32 -8.59
CA ALA A 237 -2.45 15.44 -7.16
C ALA A 237 -3.70 15.18 -6.33
N ALA A 238 -4.85 15.73 -6.75
CA ALA A 238 -6.14 15.52 -6.08
C ALA A 238 -6.59 14.04 -6.15
N ILE A 239 -6.45 13.38 -7.31
CA ILE A 239 -6.77 11.95 -7.48
C ILE A 239 -5.84 11.10 -6.61
N VAL A 240 -4.54 11.37 -6.58
CA VAL A 240 -3.58 10.65 -5.73
C VAL A 240 -3.97 10.77 -4.25
N GLY A 241 -4.30 11.98 -3.79
CA GLY A 241 -4.75 12.19 -2.42
C GLY A 241 -6.01 11.40 -2.08
N PHE A 242 -7.04 11.50 -2.92
CA PHE A 242 -8.32 10.82 -2.70
C PHE A 242 -8.19 9.29 -2.78
N THR A 243 -7.54 8.76 -3.81
CA THR A 243 -7.33 7.32 -3.95
C THR A 243 -6.50 6.73 -2.81
N SER A 244 -5.51 7.49 -2.30
CA SER A 244 -4.71 7.07 -1.14
C SER A 244 -5.55 7.01 0.13
N ALA A 245 -6.43 7.99 0.36
CA ALA A 245 -7.34 7.99 1.49
C ALA A 245 -8.30 6.80 1.46
N ILE A 246 -8.92 6.51 0.30
CA ILE A 246 -9.78 5.33 0.14
C ILE A 246 -9.00 4.03 0.32
N ALA A 247 -7.82 3.93 -0.27
CA ALA A 247 -6.99 2.72 -0.16
C ALA A 247 -6.52 2.45 1.29
N ALA A 248 -6.31 3.50 2.10
CA ALA A 248 -5.93 3.35 3.50
C ALA A 248 -6.96 2.57 4.33
N TYR A 249 -8.25 2.55 3.93
CA TYR A 249 -9.25 1.71 4.58
C TYR A 249 -8.95 0.20 4.49
N GLY A 250 -8.04 -0.23 3.62
CA GLY A 250 -7.51 -1.60 3.64
C GLY A 250 -6.94 -1.99 5.01
N GLY A 251 -6.35 -1.02 5.74
CA GLY A 251 -5.87 -1.21 7.11
C GLY A 251 -6.96 -1.54 8.13
N PHE A 252 -8.22 -1.23 7.84
CA PHE A 252 -9.37 -1.61 8.65
C PHE A 252 -10.03 -2.90 8.12
N PHE A 253 -10.33 -2.96 6.83
CA PHE A 253 -11.13 -4.05 6.27
C PHE A 253 -10.39 -5.39 6.26
N ILE A 254 -9.09 -5.42 5.99
CA ILE A 254 -8.33 -6.67 5.90
C ILE A 254 -8.16 -7.33 7.28
N PRO A 255 -7.68 -6.65 8.34
CA PRO A 255 -7.64 -7.23 9.67
C PRO A 255 -9.01 -7.65 10.19
N LYS A 256 -10.05 -6.83 9.90
CA LYS A 256 -11.42 -7.16 10.26
C LYS A 256 -11.90 -8.45 9.57
N ALA A 257 -11.68 -8.59 8.27
CA ALA A 257 -12.06 -9.79 7.52
C ALA A 257 -11.38 -11.05 8.07
N PHE A 258 -10.09 -10.98 8.39
CA PHE A 258 -9.39 -12.07 9.05
C PHE A 258 -9.95 -12.36 10.44
N GLY A 259 -10.20 -11.33 11.25
CA GLY A 259 -10.79 -11.48 12.57
C GLY A 259 -12.19 -12.13 12.53
N ASP A 260 -13.03 -11.71 11.59
CA ASP A 260 -14.36 -12.29 11.40
C ASP A 260 -14.28 -13.75 10.90
N SER A 261 -13.36 -14.07 9.99
CA SER A 261 -13.11 -15.44 9.52
C SER A 261 -12.66 -16.36 10.66
N LEU A 262 -11.67 -15.92 11.44
CA LEU A 262 -11.19 -16.67 12.61
C LEU A 262 -12.28 -16.88 13.66
N LYS A 263 -13.15 -15.93 13.90
CA LYS A 263 -14.27 -16.06 14.83
C LYS A 263 -15.35 -17.03 14.31
N ALA A 264 -15.62 -17.03 13.01
CA ALA A 264 -16.69 -17.83 12.41
C ALA A 264 -16.31 -19.30 12.23
N SER A 265 -15.08 -19.59 11.80
CA SER A 265 -14.64 -20.95 11.41
C SER A 265 -13.37 -21.42 12.13
N GLY A 266 -12.72 -20.55 12.90
CA GLY A 266 -11.42 -20.87 13.52
C GLY A 266 -10.23 -20.76 12.56
N ASP A 267 -10.47 -20.44 11.27
CA ASP A 267 -9.46 -20.37 10.23
C ASP A 267 -9.61 -19.07 9.39
N PRO A 268 -8.57 -18.64 8.65
CA PRO A 268 -8.61 -17.44 7.82
C PRO A 268 -9.13 -17.67 6.39
N GLN A 269 -9.61 -18.86 6.06
CA GLN A 269 -9.88 -19.27 4.68
C GLN A 269 -10.95 -18.42 4.01
N MET A 270 -12.05 -18.08 4.72
CA MET A 270 -13.12 -17.27 4.17
C MET A 270 -12.60 -15.89 3.74
N ALA A 271 -11.79 -15.23 4.57
CA ALA A 271 -11.17 -13.94 4.23
C ALA A 271 -10.23 -14.06 3.03
N LEU A 272 -9.44 -15.13 2.96
CA LEU A 272 -8.51 -15.37 1.84
C LEU A 272 -9.25 -15.56 0.52
N TRP A 273 -10.35 -16.30 0.48
CA TRP A 273 -11.16 -16.44 -0.72
C TRP A 273 -11.80 -15.12 -1.18
N ILE A 274 -12.23 -14.28 -0.24
CA ILE A 274 -12.71 -12.91 -0.56
C ILE A 274 -11.58 -12.10 -1.20
N PHE A 275 -10.35 -12.14 -0.66
CA PHE A 275 -9.22 -11.42 -1.24
C PHE A 275 -8.81 -11.98 -2.60
N PHE A 276 -8.87 -13.29 -2.80
CA PHE A 276 -8.65 -13.90 -4.10
C PHE A 276 -9.63 -13.35 -5.14
N ALA A 277 -10.94 -13.42 -4.84
CA ALA A 277 -11.99 -12.87 -5.72
C ALA A 277 -11.80 -11.37 -5.99
N PHE A 278 -11.40 -10.62 -4.97
CA PHE A 278 -11.10 -9.19 -5.11
C PHE A 278 -9.92 -8.95 -6.07
N TYR A 279 -8.81 -9.69 -5.96
CA TYR A 279 -7.70 -9.55 -6.90
C TYR A 279 -8.07 -9.94 -8.34
N ILE A 280 -8.87 -10.98 -8.52
CA ILE A 280 -9.40 -11.32 -9.85
C ILE A 280 -10.26 -10.19 -10.40
N SER A 281 -11.06 -9.53 -9.57
CA SER A 281 -11.82 -8.33 -9.99
C SER A 281 -10.91 -7.16 -10.39
N CYS A 282 -9.77 -6.99 -9.70
CA CYS A 282 -8.76 -5.99 -10.07
C CYS A 282 -8.08 -6.33 -11.41
N VAL A 283 -7.78 -7.61 -11.68
CA VAL A 283 -7.28 -8.07 -12.98
C VAL A 283 -8.27 -7.72 -14.07
N ALA A 284 -9.55 -8.08 -13.89
CA ALA A 284 -10.61 -7.81 -14.87
C ALA A 284 -10.80 -6.30 -15.09
N THR A 285 -10.82 -5.50 -14.02
CA THR A 285 -10.96 -4.05 -14.10
C THR A 285 -9.78 -3.42 -14.83
N ASN A 286 -8.54 -3.77 -14.46
CA ASN A 286 -7.36 -3.23 -15.12
C ASN A 286 -7.32 -3.61 -16.61
N TRP A 287 -7.65 -4.86 -16.95
CA TRP A 287 -7.72 -5.30 -18.34
C TRP A 287 -8.80 -4.57 -19.13
N ALA A 288 -10.02 -4.44 -18.59
CA ALA A 288 -11.15 -3.83 -19.27
C ALA A 288 -10.93 -2.34 -19.57
N PHE A 289 -10.33 -1.60 -18.64
CA PHE A 289 -10.19 -0.14 -18.75
C PHE A 289 -8.84 0.31 -19.28
N TYR A 290 -7.76 -0.42 -19.03
CA TYR A 290 -6.40 0.00 -19.38
C TYR A 290 -5.66 -0.99 -20.28
N GLY A 291 -5.95 -2.30 -20.21
CA GLY A 291 -5.29 -3.32 -21.02
C GLY A 291 -5.70 -3.29 -22.50
N ARG A 292 -6.99 -3.04 -22.78
CA ARG A 292 -7.52 -2.99 -24.17
C ARG A 292 -7.15 -1.72 -24.93
N LYS A 293 -6.69 -0.67 -24.23
CA LYS A 293 -6.40 0.66 -24.78
C LYS A 293 -4.92 1.02 -24.63
N SER A 294 -4.04 0.07 -24.81
CA SER A 294 -2.59 0.22 -24.70
C SER A 294 -2.00 1.44 -25.44
N SER A 295 -2.64 1.87 -26.52
CA SER A 295 -2.25 3.05 -27.29
C SER A 295 -2.50 4.39 -26.59
N LEU A 296 -3.34 4.44 -25.56
CA LEU A 296 -3.66 5.69 -24.85
C LEU A 296 -2.59 6.08 -23.82
N LEU A 297 -1.85 5.10 -23.30
CA LEU A 297 -0.82 5.33 -22.27
C LEU A 297 0.62 5.35 -22.85
N HIS A 298 0.77 4.98 -24.11
CA HIS A 298 2.00 5.15 -24.88
C HIS A 298 1.66 6.04 -26.10
N PRO A 299 1.88 7.37 -26.02
CA PRO A 299 1.90 8.17 -27.24
C PRO A 299 2.94 7.54 -28.17
N PRO A 300 2.64 7.43 -29.50
CA PRO A 300 3.63 6.96 -30.45
C PRO A 300 4.90 7.80 -30.21
N LYS A 301 6.06 7.14 -30.07
CA LYS A 301 7.35 7.82 -30.04
C LYS A 301 7.29 8.80 -31.21
N ALA A 302 7.35 10.10 -30.90
CA ALA A 302 7.49 11.10 -31.96
C ALA A 302 8.68 10.62 -32.80
N SER A 303 8.43 10.30 -34.07
CA SER A 303 9.49 10.04 -35.00
C SER A 303 10.35 11.31 -34.95
N ILE A 304 11.56 11.18 -34.45
CA ILE A 304 12.59 12.19 -34.65
C ILE A 304 12.70 12.22 -36.17
N ALA A 305 11.94 13.11 -36.81
CA ALA A 305 12.18 13.48 -38.18
C ALA A 305 13.58 14.05 -38.18
N THR A 306 14.52 13.26 -38.65
CA THR A 306 15.83 13.69 -39.09
C THR A 306 15.58 14.70 -40.22
N ASP A 307 15.41 15.97 -39.87
CA ASP A 307 15.74 17.05 -40.79
C ASP A 307 17.25 17.16 -40.85
N ALA A 308 17.84 16.17 -41.51
CA ALA A 308 19.17 16.29 -42.09
C ALA A 308 18.93 16.54 -43.57
N ALA A 309 19.24 17.73 -44.00
CA ALA A 309 19.56 18.17 -45.37
C ALA A 309 18.72 19.37 -45.82
N ALA A 310 19.21 20.57 -45.63
CA ALA A 310 19.52 21.53 -46.69
C ALA A 310 20.34 22.68 -46.12
#